data_a0515986e12ace9b2bdfdadb9aac09b6
#
_entry.id   a0515986e12ace9b2bdfdadb9aac09b6
#
_cell.length_a   1.000
_cell.length_b   1.000
_cell.length_c   1.000
_cell.angle_alpha   90.00
_cell.angle_beta   90.00
_cell.angle_gamma   90.00
#
_symmetry.space_group_name_H-M   'P 1'
#
loop_
_entity.id
_entity.type
_entity.pdbx_description
1 polymer ?
#
loop_
_entity_poly.entity_id
_entity_poly.type
_entity_poly.pdbx_seq_one_letter_code
_entity_poly.pdbx_strand_id
1 'polypeptide(L)'
;VVLHEDGEELLADNILLQCRSLGETGRNLLDQQREEEARRIVDRYTWISAGVVAATPLPGVDLLGTAAVNAQMVMEVAGVFGIQLTRTRAQDLALSVGRTLAGLGVVKGGVAIIGTTLSVNLPTLLLGRAVQGVAAGWLTRIAGASFITFFQQDQDWGDGGVQDVVQRHYDLNRRDRSLREFLETALRRVVDPLQQEAKKRLP
;
A
#
# COMPACT_ATOMS: atom_id res chain seq x y z
N VAL A 1 -10.75 -2.73 61.50
CA VAL A 1 -9.58 -3.38 60.87
C VAL A 1 -9.95 -3.87 59.47
N VAL A 2 -11.03 -4.70 59.31
CA VAL A 2 -11.45 -5.28 58.02
C VAL A 2 -11.77 -4.19 56.94
N LEU A 3 -12.49 -3.13 57.31
CA LEU A 3 -12.85 -2.01 56.36
C LEU A 3 -11.64 -1.23 55.84
N HIS A 4 -10.48 -1.27 56.50
CA HIS A 4 -9.29 -0.56 56.05
C HIS A 4 -8.49 -1.42 55.06
N GLU A 5 -8.43 -2.71 55.26
CA GLU A 5 -7.81 -3.66 54.32
C GLU A 5 -8.58 -3.75 53.00
N ASP A 6 -9.91 -3.85 53.04
CA ASP A 6 -10.77 -3.83 51.84
C ASP A 6 -10.63 -2.51 51.04
N GLY A 7 -10.40 -1.36 51.71
CA GLY A 7 -10.21 -0.09 51.07
C GLY A 7 -8.87 0.04 50.34
N GLU A 8 -7.79 -0.51 50.89
CA GLU A 8 -6.47 -0.50 50.23
C GLU A 8 -6.44 -1.45 49.02
N GLU A 9 -7.10 -2.61 49.12
CA GLU A 9 -7.21 -3.56 48.01
C GLU A 9 -8.02 -2.97 46.84
N LEU A 10 -9.16 -2.33 47.11
CA LEU A 10 -9.96 -1.62 46.11
C LEU A 10 -9.19 -0.47 45.45
N LEU A 11 -8.35 0.24 46.18
CA LEU A 11 -7.51 1.31 45.67
C LEU A 11 -6.42 0.76 44.73
N ALA A 12 -5.77 -0.32 45.13
CA ALA A 12 -4.76 -1.00 44.33
C ALA A 12 -5.35 -1.54 43.03
N ASP A 13 -6.51 -2.18 43.07
CA ASP A 13 -7.20 -2.68 41.87
C ASP A 13 -7.60 -1.56 40.93
N ASN A 14 -8.08 -0.42 41.45
CA ASN A 14 -8.43 0.74 40.64
C ASN A 14 -7.19 1.33 39.96
N ILE A 15 -6.06 1.44 40.64
CA ILE A 15 -4.79 1.90 40.07
C ILE A 15 -4.34 0.94 38.96
N LEU A 16 -4.41 -0.36 39.17
CA LEU A 16 -4.05 -1.37 38.16
C LEU A 16 -4.94 -1.28 36.92
N LEU A 17 -6.25 -1.08 37.09
CA LEU A 17 -7.18 -0.89 35.98
C LEU A 17 -6.88 0.38 35.20
N GLN A 18 -6.59 1.49 35.89
CA GLN A 18 -6.20 2.75 35.25
C GLN A 18 -4.87 2.63 34.49
N CYS A 19 -3.86 1.96 35.06
CA CYS A 19 -2.59 1.70 34.39
C CYS A 19 -2.77 0.83 33.12
N ARG A 20 -3.62 -0.18 33.16
CA ARG A 20 -3.96 -1.01 31.99
C ARG A 20 -4.66 -0.18 30.91
N SER A 21 -5.66 0.61 31.29
CA SER A 21 -6.40 1.47 30.35
C SER A 21 -5.49 2.52 29.69
N LEU A 22 -4.58 3.14 30.45
CA LEU A 22 -3.59 4.07 29.92
C LEU A 22 -2.60 3.36 28.97
N GLY A 23 -2.16 2.16 29.33
CA GLY A 23 -1.28 1.34 28.49
C GLY A 23 -1.93 0.92 27.17
N GLU A 24 -3.21 0.53 27.21
CA GLU A 24 -3.98 0.19 26.01
C GLU A 24 -4.22 1.42 25.12
N THR A 25 -4.59 2.54 25.73
CA THR A 25 -4.77 3.82 24.98
C THR A 25 -3.46 4.26 24.32
N GLY A 26 -2.34 4.17 25.04
CA GLY A 26 -1.03 4.51 24.51
C GLY A 26 -0.62 3.61 23.33
N ARG A 27 -0.86 2.30 23.43
CA ARG A 27 -0.61 1.36 22.31
C ARG A 27 -1.48 1.68 21.10
N ASN A 28 -2.77 1.89 21.30
CA ASN A 28 -3.69 2.20 20.21
C ASN A 28 -3.29 3.50 19.47
N LEU A 29 -2.86 4.52 20.20
CA LEU A 29 -2.37 5.77 19.60
C LEU A 29 -1.08 5.55 18.80
N LEU A 30 -0.14 4.78 19.32
CA LEU A 30 1.08 4.43 18.61
C LEU A 30 0.80 3.61 17.34
N ASP A 31 -0.11 2.66 17.41
CA ASP A 31 -0.47 1.83 16.27
C ASP A 31 -1.18 2.65 15.18
N GLN A 32 -2.06 3.57 15.56
CA GLN A 32 -2.67 4.52 14.63
C GLN A 32 -1.63 5.43 13.97
N GLN A 33 -0.70 5.98 14.74
CA GLN A 33 0.36 6.84 14.21
C GLN A 33 1.26 6.07 13.23
N ARG A 34 1.67 4.84 13.57
CA ARG A 34 2.44 3.97 12.69
C ARG A 34 1.70 3.64 11.40
N GLU A 35 0.42 3.34 11.50
CA GLU A 35 -0.41 3.05 10.33
C GLU A 35 -0.50 4.27 9.40
N GLU A 36 -0.73 5.47 9.94
CA GLU A 36 -0.77 6.70 9.14
C GLU A 36 0.57 6.97 8.43
N GLU A 37 1.68 6.80 9.13
CA GLU A 37 3.02 6.99 8.56
C GLU A 37 3.30 5.95 7.47
N ALA A 38 3.01 4.69 7.72
CA ALA A 38 3.13 3.62 6.73
C ALA A 38 2.26 3.87 5.49
N ARG A 39 1.02 4.36 5.66
CA ARG A 39 0.14 4.75 4.55
C ARG A 39 0.72 5.90 3.72
N ARG A 40 1.36 6.89 4.34
CA ARG A 40 2.04 7.98 3.61
C ARG A 40 3.21 7.45 2.77
N ILE A 41 3.97 6.50 3.31
CA ILE A 41 5.04 5.82 2.57
C ILE A 41 4.45 5.10 1.36
N VAL A 42 3.42 4.28 1.56
CA VAL A 42 2.75 3.55 0.47
C VAL A 42 2.20 4.50 -0.58
N ASP A 43 1.57 5.63 -0.20
CA ASP A 43 1.07 6.61 -1.16
C ASP A 43 2.21 7.21 -1.99
N ARG A 44 3.33 7.57 -1.37
CA ARG A 44 4.51 8.06 -2.08
C ARG A 44 5.03 7.04 -3.10
N TYR A 45 5.19 5.78 -2.71
CA TYR A 45 5.67 4.73 -3.60
C TYR A 45 4.66 4.35 -4.69
N THR A 46 3.37 4.48 -4.43
CA THR A 46 2.31 4.36 -5.43
C THR A 46 2.57 5.29 -6.63
N TRP A 47 2.86 6.57 -6.37
CA TRP A 47 3.10 7.54 -7.43
C TRP A 47 4.50 7.43 -8.05
N ILE A 48 5.51 7.02 -7.29
CA ILE A 48 6.83 6.69 -7.84
C ILE A 48 6.72 5.52 -8.84
N SER A 49 6.06 4.42 -8.46
CA SER A 49 5.85 3.27 -9.34
C SER A 49 5.06 3.65 -10.59
N ALA A 50 3.98 4.42 -10.44
CA ALA A 50 3.19 4.89 -11.57
C ALA A 50 4.04 5.74 -12.54
N GLY A 51 4.83 6.66 -12.03
CA GLY A 51 5.70 7.53 -12.83
C GLY A 51 6.82 6.77 -13.52
N VAL A 52 7.51 5.87 -12.82
CA VAL A 52 8.59 5.03 -13.39
C VAL A 52 8.07 4.22 -14.57
N VAL A 53 6.96 3.49 -14.39
CA VAL A 53 6.38 2.65 -15.44
C VAL A 53 5.86 3.50 -16.61
N ALA A 54 5.20 4.63 -16.35
CA ALA A 54 4.73 5.52 -17.39
C ALA A 54 5.86 6.20 -18.20
N ALA A 55 7.01 6.45 -17.57
CA ALA A 55 8.17 7.08 -18.20
C ALA A 55 9.01 6.11 -19.02
N THR A 56 9.02 4.81 -18.68
CA THR A 56 9.91 3.82 -19.31
C THR A 56 9.24 3.19 -20.54
N PRO A 57 9.78 3.38 -21.75
CA PRO A 57 9.14 2.86 -22.98
C PRO A 57 9.49 1.40 -23.30
N LEU A 58 10.31 0.71 -22.49
CA LEU A 58 10.86 -0.61 -22.80
C LEU A 58 10.17 -1.72 -21.99
N PRO A 59 9.50 -2.70 -22.65
CA PRO A 59 8.97 -3.88 -21.97
C PRO A 59 10.12 -4.74 -21.40
N GLY A 60 10.02 -5.11 -20.13
CA GLY A 60 11.01 -5.97 -19.45
C GLY A 60 11.91 -5.24 -18.43
N VAL A 61 12.30 -4.00 -18.66
CA VAL A 61 13.03 -3.16 -17.69
C VAL A 61 12.11 -2.74 -16.54
N ASP A 62 10.81 -2.60 -16.82
CA ASP A 62 9.76 -2.24 -15.87
C ASP A 62 9.67 -3.20 -14.68
N LEU A 63 9.89 -4.49 -14.91
CA LEU A 63 9.76 -5.51 -13.87
C LEU A 63 10.86 -5.36 -12.79
N LEU A 64 12.10 -5.10 -13.22
CA LEU A 64 13.24 -4.92 -12.31
C LEU A 64 13.15 -3.57 -11.58
N GLY A 65 12.78 -2.50 -12.29
CA GLY A 65 12.57 -1.18 -11.68
C GLY A 65 11.44 -1.20 -10.66
N THR A 66 10.32 -1.81 -10.99
CA THR A 66 9.16 -1.95 -10.09
C THR A 66 9.49 -2.83 -8.88
N ALA A 67 10.23 -3.92 -9.06
CA ALA A 67 10.65 -4.78 -7.97
C ALA A 67 11.58 -4.05 -6.98
N ALA A 68 12.52 -3.25 -7.49
CA ALA A 68 13.42 -2.45 -6.64
C ALA A 68 12.66 -1.36 -5.86
N VAL A 69 11.73 -0.67 -6.51
CA VAL A 69 10.85 0.35 -5.89
C VAL A 69 9.99 -0.29 -4.80
N ASN A 70 9.38 -1.43 -5.08
CA ASN A 70 8.55 -2.13 -4.11
C ASN A 70 9.36 -2.70 -2.94
N ALA A 71 10.56 -3.22 -3.17
CA ALA A 71 11.45 -3.67 -2.09
C ALA A 71 11.85 -2.52 -1.16
N GLN A 72 12.14 -1.34 -1.72
CA GLN A 72 12.43 -0.16 -0.93
C GLN A 72 11.22 0.29 -0.10
N MET A 73 10.01 0.28 -0.68
CA MET A 73 8.77 0.53 0.03
C MET A 73 8.60 -0.42 1.22
N VAL A 74 8.82 -1.72 1.00
CA VAL A 74 8.70 -2.75 2.06
C VAL A 74 9.66 -2.47 3.20
N MET A 75 10.92 -2.08 2.90
CA MET A 75 11.92 -1.75 3.92
C MET A 75 11.51 -0.52 4.74
N GLU A 76 11.00 0.53 4.10
CA GLU A 76 10.58 1.74 4.79
C GLU A 76 9.31 1.51 5.63
N VAL A 77 8.33 0.77 5.12
CA VAL A 77 7.14 0.38 5.89
C VAL A 77 7.53 -0.46 7.09
N ALA A 78 8.41 -1.47 6.94
CA ALA A 78 8.91 -2.26 8.06
C ALA A 78 9.60 -1.38 9.13
N GLY A 79 10.36 -0.38 8.71
CA GLY A 79 11.03 0.57 9.60
C GLY A 79 10.08 1.34 10.51
N VAL A 80 8.87 1.69 10.03
CA VAL A 80 7.83 2.35 10.85
C VAL A 80 7.38 1.45 12.00
N PHE A 81 7.36 0.13 11.79
CA PHE A 81 7.03 -0.85 12.82
C PHE A 81 8.26 -1.29 13.66
N GLY A 82 9.42 -0.63 13.46
CA GLY A 82 10.64 -0.95 14.19
C GLY A 82 11.36 -2.21 13.69
N ILE A 83 10.98 -2.73 12.51
CA ILE A 83 11.53 -3.94 11.93
C ILE A 83 12.61 -3.57 10.92
N GLN A 84 13.84 -4.09 11.13
CA GLN A 84 14.93 -3.92 10.19
C GLN A 84 14.99 -5.09 9.22
N LEU A 85 14.66 -4.83 7.95
CA LEU A 85 14.73 -5.82 6.89
C LEU A 85 16.00 -5.64 6.07
N THR A 86 16.63 -6.77 5.71
CA THR A 86 17.65 -6.78 4.66
C THR A 86 17.01 -6.58 3.29
N ARG A 87 17.76 -6.02 2.33
CA ARG A 87 17.26 -5.80 0.97
C ARG A 87 16.78 -7.10 0.32
N THR A 88 17.48 -8.21 0.54
CA THR A 88 17.11 -9.53 0.03
C THR A 88 15.76 -9.96 0.58
N ARG A 89 15.55 -9.85 1.89
CA ARG A 89 14.28 -10.21 2.54
C ARG A 89 13.13 -9.35 2.03
N ALA A 90 13.35 -8.05 1.86
CA ALA A 90 12.35 -7.14 1.31
C ALA A 90 11.99 -7.49 -0.16
N GLN A 91 12.96 -7.88 -0.97
CA GLN A 91 12.74 -8.36 -2.33
C GLN A 91 11.93 -9.66 -2.36
N ASP A 92 12.24 -10.63 -1.50
CA ASP A 92 11.49 -11.89 -1.40
C ASP A 92 10.03 -11.66 -1.02
N LEU A 93 9.78 -10.78 -0.04
CA LEU A 93 8.45 -10.38 0.36
C LEU A 93 7.69 -9.68 -0.78
N ALA A 94 8.33 -8.72 -1.46
CA ALA A 94 7.74 -8.02 -2.59
C ALA A 94 7.40 -8.97 -3.73
N LEU A 95 8.28 -9.93 -4.04
CA LEU A 95 8.05 -10.96 -5.05
C LEU A 95 6.92 -11.92 -4.66
N SER A 96 6.81 -12.30 -3.38
CA SER A 96 5.72 -13.15 -2.88
C SER A 96 4.37 -12.52 -3.11
N VAL A 97 4.19 -11.26 -2.68
CA VAL A 97 2.96 -10.50 -2.90
C VAL A 97 2.71 -10.27 -4.39
N GLY A 98 3.75 -9.95 -5.17
CA GLY A 98 3.65 -9.77 -6.62
C GLY A 98 3.16 -11.02 -7.35
N ARG A 99 3.67 -12.20 -6.99
CA ARG A 99 3.21 -13.50 -7.52
C ARG A 99 1.75 -13.77 -7.14
N THR A 100 1.37 -13.45 -5.91
CA THR A 100 -0.01 -13.59 -5.43
C THR A 100 -0.97 -12.70 -6.23
N LEU A 101 -0.62 -11.42 -6.43
CA LEU A 101 -1.40 -10.49 -7.26
C LEU A 101 -1.58 -11.01 -8.70
N ALA A 102 -0.51 -11.57 -9.28
CA ALA A 102 -0.56 -12.16 -10.61
C ALA A 102 -1.45 -13.43 -10.64
N GLY A 103 -1.30 -14.32 -9.66
CA GLY A 103 -2.06 -15.57 -9.54
C GLY A 103 -3.55 -15.36 -9.33
N LEU A 104 -3.93 -14.33 -8.58
CA LEU A 104 -5.33 -13.93 -8.39
C LEU A 104 -5.96 -13.22 -9.60
N GLY A 105 -5.19 -12.99 -10.66
CA GLY A 105 -5.67 -12.26 -11.84
C GLY A 105 -5.87 -10.75 -11.61
N VAL A 106 -5.45 -10.24 -10.46
CA VAL A 106 -5.57 -8.82 -10.08
C VAL A 106 -4.88 -7.90 -11.08
N VAL A 107 -3.73 -8.34 -11.61
CA VAL A 107 -2.98 -7.57 -12.62
C VAL A 107 -3.81 -7.40 -13.89
N LYS A 108 -4.38 -8.49 -14.43
CA LYS A 108 -5.20 -8.43 -15.66
C LYS A 108 -6.49 -7.65 -15.42
N GLY A 109 -7.17 -7.89 -14.29
CA GLY A 109 -8.40 -7.20 -13.93
C GLY A 109 -8.18 -5.70 -13.72
N GLY A 110 -7.10 -5.32 -13.04
CA GLY A 110 -6.74 -3.92 -12.82
C GLY A 110 -6.45 -3.16 -14.11
N VAL A 111 -5.61 -3.73 -14.97
CA VAL A 111 -5.31 -3.15 -16.29
C VAL A 111 -6.57 -2.97 -17.13
N ALA A 112 -7.49 -3.94 -17.12
CA ALA A 112 -8.74 -3.86 -17.86
C ALA A 112 -9.65 -2.73 -17.33
N ILE A 113 -9.86 -2.64 -16.01
CA ILE A 113 -10.70 -1.62 -15.39
C ILE A 113 -10.12 -0.22 -15.64
N ILE A 114 -8.82 -0.05 -15.44
CA ILE A 114 -8.14 1.24 -15.65
C ILE A 114 -8.15 1.60 -17.13
N GLY A 115 -7.90 0.62 -18.01
CA GLY A 115 -7.91 0.81 -19.46
C GLY A 115 -9.24 1.32 -19.99
N THR A 116 -10.35 0.73 -19.56
CA THR A 116 -11.70 1.17 -19.96
C THR A 116 -12.01 2.60 -19.49
N THR A 117 -11.57 2.96 -18.29
CA THR A 117 -11.81 4.30 -17.75
C THR A 117 -10.96 5.38 -18.43
N LEU A 118 -9.71 5.08 -18.75
CA LEU A 118 -8.79 6.03 -19.39
C LEU A 118 -8.99 6.16 -20.90
N SER A 119 -9.54 5.14 -21.58
CA SER A 119 -9.73 5.14 -23.03
C SER A 119 -10.67 6.24 -23.54
N VAL A 120 -11.56 6.74 -22.69
CA VAL A 120 -12.52 7.79 -23.04
C VAL A 120 -11.86 9.17 -23.22
N ASN A 121 -10.68 9.40 -22.62
CA ASN A 121 -10.10 10.74 -22.50
C ASN A 121 -8.67 10.88 -23.07
N LEU A 122 -8.10 9.83 -23.68
CA LEU A 122 -6.69 9.83 -24.09
C LEU A 122 -6.50 9.47 -25.57
N PRO A 123 -5.57 10.16 -26.28
CA PRO A 123 -5.09 9.71 -27.58
C PRO A 123 -4.44 8.33 -27.49
N THR A 124 -4.67 7.46 -28.48
CA THR A 124 -4.27 6.06 -28.52
C THR A 124 -2.77 5.83 -28.23
N LEU A 125 -1.90 6.74 -28.66
CA LEU A 125 -0.45 6.64 -28.47
C LEU A 125 0.00 6.80 -27.00
N LEU A 126 -0.76 7.54 -26.19
CA LEU A 126 -0.46 7.79 -24.79
C LEU A 126 -1.21 6.81 -23.86
N LEU A 127 -2.31 6.25 -24.35
CA LEU A 127 -3.20 5.39 -23.58
C LEU A 127 -2.47 4.21 -22.96
N GLY A 128 -1.66 3.50 -23.74
CA GLY A 128 -0.94 2.31 -23.26
C GLY A 128 0.00 2.61 -22.09
N ARG A 129 0.77 3.70 -22.19
CA ARG A 129 1.72 4.11 -21.14
C ARG A 129 1.01 4.60 -19.88
N ALA A 130 -0.04 5.38 -20.05
CA ALA A 130 -0.85 5.87 -18.95
C ALA A 130 -1.54 4.72 -18.21
N VAL A 131 -2.14 3.76 -18.94
CA VAL A 131 -2.78 2.60 -18.35
C VAL A 131 -1.79 1.74 -17.56
N GLN A 132 -0.59 1.47 -18.13
CA GLN A 132 0.44 0.69 -17.45
C GLN A 132 0.95 1.39 -16.18
N GLY A 133 1.26 2.68 -16.26
CA GLY A 133 1.71 3.46 -15.11
C GLY A 133 0.67 3.51 -13.99
N VAL A 134 -0.58 3.84 -14.33
CA VAL A 134 -1.67 3.89 -13.35
C VAL A 134 -1.95 2.52 -12.74
N ALA A 135 -1.90 1.45 -13.55
CA ALA A 135 -2.06 0.09 -13.05
C ALA A 135 -0.91 -0.32 -12.11
N ALA A 136 0.33 0.03 -12.43
CA ALA A 136 1.47 -0.22 -11.55
C ALA A 136 1.32 0.50 -10.20
N GLY A 137 0.92 1.76 -10.20
CA GLY A 137 0.62 2.50 -8.98
C GLY A 137 -0.48 1.84 -8.16
N TRP A 138 -1.59 1.44 -8.80
CA TRP A 138 -2.69 0.78 -8.12
C TRP A 138 -2.28 -0.55 -7.48
N LEU A 139 -1.49 -1.37 -8.19
CA LEU A 139 -0.95 -2.62 -7.67
C LEU A 139 0.02 -2.39 -6.50
N THR A 140 0.87 -1.36 -6.60
CA THR A 140 1.76 -0.95 -5.49
C THR A 140 0.97 -0.53 -4.25
N ARG A 141 -0.15 0.17 -4.42
CA ARG A 141 -1.04 0.55 -3.31
C ARG A 141 -1.64 -0.67 -2.62
N ILE A 142 -2.12 -1.67 -3.38
CA ILE A 142 -2.64 -2.92 -2.83
C ILE A 142 -1.55 -3.70 -2.10
N ALA A 143 -0.38 -3.84 -2.71
CA ALA A 143 0.77 -4.51 -2.11
C ALA A 143 1.20 -3.82 -0.80
N GLY A 144 1.32 -2.49 -0.82
CA GLY A 144 1.68 -1.70 0.35
C GLY A 144 0.69 -1.84 1.51
N ALA A 145 -0.61 -1.79 1.22
CA ALA A 145 -1.64 -2.04 2.23
C ALA A 145 -1.56 -3.46 2.81
N SER A 146 -1.22 -4.46 2.00
CA SER A 146 -0.99 -5.83 2.46
C SER A 146 0.22 -5.92 3.38
N PHE A 147 1.31 -5.20 3.08
CA PHE A 147 2.50 -5.15 3.94
C PHE A 147 2.24 -4.42 5.27
N ILE A 148 1.43 -3.36 5.28
CA ILE A 148 1.02 -2.72 6.53
C ILE A 148 0.33 -3.75 7.44
N THR A 149 -0.64 -4.51 6.92
CA THR A 149 -1.31 -5.58 7.67
C THR A 149 -0.32 -6.63 8.17
N PHE A 150 0.61 -7.07 7.33
CA PHE A 150 1.64 -8.05 7.69
C PHE A 150 2.52 -7.58 8.85
N PHE A 151 2.98 -6.34 8.83
CA PHE A 151 3.82 -5.80 9.90
C PHE A 151 3.05 -5.44 11.15
N GLN A 152 1.77 -5.06 11.05
CA GLN A 152 0.87 -4.88 12.20
C GLN A 152 0.60 -6.20 12.95
N GLN A 153 0.66 -7.33 12.24
CA GLN A 153 0.47 -8.68 12.78
C GLN A 153 1.80 -9.39 13.09
N ASP A 154 2.83 -8.65 13.51
CA ASP A 154 4.14 -9.20 13.90
C ASP A 154 4.79 -10.09 12.82
N GLN A 155 4.69 -9.68 11.55
CA GLN A 155 5.19 -10.41 10.39
C GLN A 155 4.47 -11.74 10.14
N ASP A 156 3.19 -11.78 10.45
CA ASP A 156 2.31 -12.92 10.16
C ASP A 156 1.23 -12.53 9.12
N TRP A 157 0.95 -13.44 8.20
CA TRP A 157 -0.12 -13.29 7.20
C TRP A 157 -1.48 -13.79 7.72
N GLY A 158 -1.52 -14.39 8.92
CA GLY A 158 -2.70 -15.05 9.49
C GLY A 158 -3.04 -16.37 8.79
N ASP A 159 -4.12 -17.01 9.24
CA ASP A 159 -4.54 -18.36 8.82
C ASP A 159 -4.80 -18.48 7.30
N GLY A 160 -5.25 -17.40 6.65
CA GLY A 160 -5.50 -17.36 5.20
C GLY A 160 -4.26 -17.09 4.35
N GLY A 161 -3.12 -16.81 4.97
CA GLY A 161 -1.86 -16.51 4.32
C GLY A 161 -1.88 -15.23 3.48
N VAL A 162 -0.80 -15.03 2.73
CA VAL A 162 -0.63 -13.85 1.87
C VAL A 162 -1.77 -13.66 0.86
N GLN A 163 -2.36 -14.75 0.38
CA GLN A 163 -3.43 -14.70 -0.61
C GLN A 163 -4.68 -14.01 -0.07
N ASP A 164 -5.08 -14.33 1.15
CA ASP A 164 -6.27 -13.79 1.79
C ASP A 164 -6.13 -12.29 2.11
N VAL A 165 -4.98 -11.90 2.62
CA VAL A 165 -4.67 -10.49 2.90
C VAL A 165 -4.67 -9.67 1.61
N VAL A 166 -4.01 -10.14 0.56
CA VAL A 166 -3.94 -9.47 -0.75
C VAL A 166 -5.33 -9.36 -1.38
N GLN A 167 -6.13 -10.45 -1.36
CA GLN A 167 -7.49 -10.45 -1.90
C GLN A 167 -8.38 -9.43 -1.16
N ARG A 168 -8.31 -9.38 0.15
CA ARG A 168 -9.06 -8.41 0.97
C ARG A 168 -8.71 -6.97 0.61
N HIS A 169 -7.43 -6.65 0.47
CA HIS A 169 -7.00 -5.31 0.07
C HIS A 169 -7.36 -4.98 -1.38
N TYR A 170 -7.34 -5.96 -2.27
CA TYR A 170 -7.83 -5.79 -3.63
C TYR A 170 -9.31 -5.42 -3.64
N ASP A 171 -10.16 -6.17 -2.94
CA ASP A 171 -11.60 -5.93 -2.89
C ASP A 171 -11.94 -4.57 -2.26
N LEU A 172 -11.18 -4.14 -1.23
CA LEU A 172 -11.32 -2.81 -0.65
C LEU A 172 -10.96 -1.69 -1.63
N ASN A 173 -9.85 -1.84 -2.37
CA ASN A 173 -9.39 -0.85 -3.33
C ASN A 173 -10.22 -0.83 -4.63
N ARG A 174 -10.91 -1.92 -4.95
CA ARG A 174 -11.82 -2.01 -6.11
C ARG A 174 -13.17 -1.34 -5.86
N ARG A 175 -13.55 -1.03 -4.62
CA ARG A 175 -14.81 -0.35 -4.32
C ARG A 175 -14.87 0.97 -5.06
N ASP A 176 -16.02 1.27 -5.67
CA ASP A 176 -16.24 2.40 -6.58
C ASP A 176 -15.67 3.73 -6.08
N ARG A 177 -15.86 4.06 -4.82
CA ARG A 177 -15.35 5.31 -4.26
C ARG A 177 -13.83 5.36 -4.22
N SER A 178 -13.18 4.33 -3.68
CA SER A 178 -11.72 4.27 -3.54
C SER A 178 -11.01 4.26 -4.90
N LEU A 179 -11.56 3.52 -5.86
CA LEU A 179 -11.04 3.46 -7.21
C LEU A 179 -11.20 4.80 -7.95
N ARG A 180 -12.35 5.47 -7.83
CA ARG A 180 -12.58 6.79 -8.45
C ARG A 180 -11.62 7.84 -7.91
N GLU A 181 -11.49 7.96 -6.59
CA GLU A 181 -10.56 8.91 -5.96
C GLU A 181 -9.11 8.66 -6.42
N PHE A 182 -8.72 7.38 -6.52
CA PHE A 182 -7.41 7.01 -7.07
C PHE A 182 -7.25 7.42 -8.53
N LEU A 183 -8.23 7.13 -9.40
CA LEU A 183 -8.19 7.45 -10.82
C LEU A 183 -8.19 8.97 -11.07
N GLU A 184 -8.97 9.75 -10.34
CA GLU A 184 -8.94 11.21 -10.41
C GLU A 184 -7.56 11.78 -10.07
N THR A 185 -6.90 11.20 -9.06
CA THR A 185 -5.54 11.60 -8.69
C THR A 185 -4.53 11.15 -9.73
N ALA A 186 -4.70 9.95 -10.30
CA ALA A 186 -3.84 9.42 -11.35
C ALA A 186 -3.93 10.25 -12.65
N LEU A 187 -5.11 10.72 -13.03
CA LEU A 187 -5.28 11.63 -14.15
C LEU A 187 -4.38 12.86 -13.99
N ARG A 188 -4.45 13.51 -12.84
CA ARG A 188 -3.65 14.71 -12.56
C ARG A 188 -2.14 14.46 -12.45
N ARG A 189 -1.73 13.35 -11.83
CA ARG A 189 -0.30 13.10 -11.51
C ARG A 189 0.46 12.35 -12.60
N VAL A 190 -0.21 11.56 -13.41
CA VAL A 190 0.41 10.70 -14.44
C VAL A 190 0.00 11.11 -15.84
N VAL A 191 -1.31 11.29 -16.06
CA VAL A 191 -1.85 11.50 -17.41
C VAL A 191 -1.60 12.90 -17.93
N ASP A 192 -1.89 13.94 -17.13
CA ASP A 192 -1.70 15.33 -17.54
C ASP A 192 -0.25 15.66 -17.88
N PRO A 193 0.78 15.25 -17.09
CA PRO A 193 2.17 15.44 -17.46
C PRO A 193 2.56 14.75 -18.77
N LEU A 194 2.09 13.51 -19.01
CA LEU A 194 2.33 12.79 -20.26
C LEU A 194 1.74 13.50 -21.46
N GLN A 195 0.54 14.07 -21.32
CA GLN A 195 -0.09 14.86 -22.39
C GLN A 195 0.68 16.14 -22.68
N GLN A 196 1.17 16.82 -21.66
CA GLN A 196 1.98 18.03 -21.82
C GLN A 196 3.32 17.75 -22.51
N GLU A 197 3.99 16.65 -22.14
CA GLU A 197 5.22 16.23 -22.81
C GLU A 197 4.98 15.87 -24.28
N ALA A 198 3.89 15.19 -24.58
CA ALA A 198 3.54 14.86 -25.97
C ALA A 198 3.24 16.10 -26.80
N LYS A 199 2.54 17.11 -26.25
CA LYS A 199 2.29 18.39 -26.95
C LYS A 199 3.56 19.19 -27.22
N LYS A 200 4.58 19.09 -26.33
CA LYS A 200 5.87 19.77 -26.54
C LYS A 200 6.75 19.09 -27.57
N ARG A 201 6.50 17.83 -27.91
CA ARG A 201 7.27 17.06 -28.92
C ARG A 201 6.66 17.07 -30.31
N LEU A 202 5.44 17.57 -30.44
CA LEU A 202 4.81 17.81 -31.73
C LEU A 202 5.27 19.19 -32.23
N PRO A 203 5.84 19.29 -33.45
CA PRO A 203 6.31 20.55 -34.06
C PRO A 203 5.17 21.51 -34.29
#